data_342873bae58c330a879e4f67a6e1bcf7
#
_entry.id   342873bae58c330a879e4f67a6e1bcf7
#
_cell.length_a   1.000
_cell.length_b   1.000
_cell.length_c   1.000
_cell.angle_alpha   90.00
_cell.angle_beta   90.00
_cell.angle_gamma   90.00
#
_symmetry.space_group_name_H-M   'P 1'
#
loop_
_entity.id
_entity.type
_entity.pdbx_description
1 polymer ?
#
loop_
_entity_poly.entity_id
_entity_poly.type
_entity_poly.pdbx_seq_one_letter_code
_entity_poly.pdbx_strand_id
1 'polypeptide(L)'
;MKFCRKAGNNMRADFADKVVYQVYPKSFKDSNGDGEGDIQGMIQKLDYLKGLGIDYLWTTPVFLSPMNDNGYDVADYYKINPQFGTMADMDMLIRECNKREIGLILDMVFNHTSTDHEWFQRELAGEKEYQDYYFFKDGKPDEVPTNWQSKFGGSAWEYVPSLEKWYLHLYDVSQADLNWENPKVREELKKVIRFWKEKGVKGFRFDVINVISKPEIFENDLEGDGRRFYTDGSHVHEHLKELVADTGIEDMITVGEMSSTSLENCIRYSNPEEKELSMCFSFHHLKVDYKDGDKWSLIEPDRMALKKLFEKWQEGMQQNNGWNALFWCNHDQPRIVSRMGDENRCWKESAKMLAAAVHMMRGTPYIYQGEELGMTNAHYTDISQYRDVESLNYYEILLSQGKTKEEALKILASKSRDNSRTPMQWSAEKNAGFSDADPWLGVPENYKEINAEKETKETDSIYSFYRRLIELRKEKKVISEGSIEFLERENADVLAYKRAYEKEEIIVFNNLTGKEITVQMQPEWKEYHKLLGNYPDDSANIDGEKLVLRPYEALSLEA
;
A
#
# COMPACT_ATOMS: atom_id res chain seq x y z
N MET A 1 8.53 -37.19 -4.05
CA MET A 1 9.93 -36.73 -4.26
C MET A 1 10.35 -35.92 -3.05
N LYS A 2 11.37 -36.38 -2.29
CA LYS A 2 11.87 -35.66 -1.11
C LYS A 2 12.63 -34.41 -1.58
N PHE A 3 12.08 -33.24 -1.34
CA PHE A 3 12.84 -31.99 -1.47
C PHE A 3 13.82 -31.88 -0.31
N CYS A 4 15.09 -32.16 -0.57
CA CYS A 4 16.18 -31.85 0.33
C CYS A 4 16.38 -30.33 0.33
N ARG A 5 15.99 -29.64 1.40
CA ARG A 5 16.36 -28.24 1.65
C ARG A 5 17.87 -28.17 1.86
N LYS A 6 18.60 -27.54 0.95
CA LYS A 6 19.92 -26.95 1.26
C LYS A 6 19.68 -25.73 2.13
N ALA A 7 20.35 -25.67 3.26
CA ALA A 7 20.42 -24.51 4.12
C ALA A 7 21.14 -23.36 3.37
N GLY A 8 20.39 -22.56 2.64
CA GLY A 8 20.78 -21.22 2.23
C GLY A 8 20.10 -20.25 3.19
N ASN A 9 20.78 -19.23 3.64
CA ASN A 9 20.23 -18.16 4.46
C ASN A 9 18.94 -17.63 3.82
N ASN A 10 17.81 -17.95 4.44
CA ASN A 10 16.50 -17.60 3.93
C ASN A 10 16.14 -16.23 4.51
N MET A 11 16.65 -15.14 3.92
CA MET A 11 16.39 -13.75 4.38
C MET A 11 14.90 -13.43 4.57
N ARG A 12 14.01 -14.22 3.98
CA ARG A 12 12.55 -14.03 4.11
C ARG A 12 11.95 -14.64 5.35
N ALA A 13 12.56 -15.68 5.92
CA ALA A 13 12.14 -16.19 7.21
C ALA A 13 12.17 -15.07 8.28
N ASP A 14 13.04 -14.08 8.10
CA ASP A 14 13.19 -12.96 9.02
C ASP A 14 12.02 -11.95 8.97
N PHE A 15 11.24 -11.94 7.87
CA PHE A 15 10.08 -11.03 7.70
C PHE A 15 8.74 -11.75 7.61
N ALA A 16 8.70 -13.07 7.66
CA ALA A 16 7.50 -13.87 7.49
C ALA A 16 6.52 -13.69 8.67
N ASP A 17 7.03 -13.55 9.90
CA ASP A 17 6.25 -13.32 11.12
C ASP A 17 6.00 -11.84 11.43
N LYS A 18 6.55 -10.91 10.62
CA LYS A 18 6.43 -9.47 10.83
C LYS A 18 5.14 -8.91 10.28
N VAL A 19 4.73 -7.78 10.89
CA VAL A 19 3.58 -6.98 10.47
C VAL A 19 3.99 -5.52 10.40
N VAL A 20 3.65 -4.87 9.30
CA VAL A 20 3.94 -3.46 9.05
C VAL A 20 2.66 -2.63 9.20
N TYR A 21 2.76 -1.49 9.85
CA TYR A 21 1.68 -0.50 9.93
C TYR A 21 2.07 0.74 9.13
N GLN A 22 1.20 1.15 8.21
CA GLN A 22 1.42 2.35 7.40
C GLN A 22 0.74 3.56 8.04
N VAL A 23 1.50 4.63 8.21
CA VAL A 23 1.01 5.95 8.63
C VAL A 23 1.06 6.92 7.45
N TYR A 24 -0.02 7.68 7.30
CA TYR A 24 -0.09 8.90 6.49
C TYR A 24 0.05 10.09 7.45
N PRO A 25 1.27 10.67 7.62
CA PRO A 25 1.58 11.59 8.71
C PRO A 25 0.62 12.77 8.82
N LYS A 26 0.29 13.38 7.68
CA LYS A 26 -0.61 14.54 7.60
C LYS A 26 -1.98 14.32 8.25
N SER A 27 -2.43 13.06 8.33
CA SER A 27 -3.74 12.67 8.86
C SER A 27 -3.66 11.76 10.08
N PHE A 28 -2.48 11.55 10.69
CA PHE A 28 -2.37 10.62 11.80
C PHE A 28 -2.66 11.25 13.15
N LYS A 29 -1.92 12.28 13.55
CA LYS A 29 -2.15 13.06 14.76
C LYS A 29 -1.48 14.43 14.66
N ASP A 30 -2.24 15.46 14.85
CA ASP A 30 -1.77 16.83 15.01
C ASP A 30 -1.34 17.04 16.46
N SER A 31 -0.09 17.47 16.69
CA SER A 31 0.46 17.75 18.01
C SER A 31 0.57 19.23 18.32
N ASN A 32 0.56 20.09 17.31
CA ASN A 32 0.81 21.54 17.43
C ASN A 32 -0.44 22.41 17.26
N GLY A 33 -1.56 21.82 16.81
CA GLY A 33 -2.85 22.50 16.68
C GLY A 33 -2.99 23.33 15.41
N ASP A 34 -2.32 22.96 14.31
CA ASP A 34 -2.43 23.64 13.00
C ASP A 34 -3.42 22.97 12.03
N GLY A 35 -3.99 21.83 12.40
CA GLY A 35 -4.95 21.07 11.60
C GLY A 35 -4.32 19.98 10.74
N GLU A 36 -3.01 19.79 10.79
CA GLU A 36 -2.26 18.78 10.06
C GLU A 36 -1.47 17.89 11.02
N GLY A 37 -1.34 16.61 10.70
CA GLY A 37 -0.56 15.67 11.49
C GLY A 37 0.93 15.87 11.29
N ASP A 38 1.71 15.51 12.32
CA ASP A 38 3.14 15.76 12.37
C ASP A 38 3.93 14.61 13.03
N ILE A 39 5.26 14.70 13.00
CA ILE A 39 6.16 13.68 13.57
C ILE A 39 5.99 13.55 15.08
N GLN A 40 5.78 14.65 15.81
CA GLN A 40 5.54 14.61 17.25
C GLN A 40 4.22 13.92 17.57
N GLY A 41 3.18 14.13 16.74
CA GLY A 41 1.91 13.40 16.84
C GLY A 41 2.08 11.90 16.61
N MET A 42 2.94 11.49 15.66
CA MET A 42 3.29 10.08 15.49
C MET A 42 3.96 9.50 16.73
N ILE A 43 4.91 10.23 17.33
CA ILE A 43 5.61 9.81 18.56
C ILE A 43 4.62 9.61 19.72
N GLN A 44 3.63 10.51 19.88
CA GLN A 44 2.59 10.40 20.91
C GLN A 44 1.75 9.11 20.80
N LYS A 45 1.67 8.51 19.60
CA LYS A 45 0.84 7.34 19.32
C LYS A 45 1.63 6.02 19.22
N LEU A 46 2.93 6.03 19.43
CA LEU A 46 3.74 4.82 19.35
C LEU A 46 3.34 3.72 20.35
N ASP A 47 2.86 4.10 21.54
CA ASP A 47 2.39 3.11 22.52
C ASP A 47 1.09 2.42 22.06
N TYR A 48 0.20 3.13 21.37
CA TYR A 48 -0.96 2.52 20.71
C TYR A 48 -0.54 1.49 19.66
N LEU A 49 0.43 1.84 18.82
CA LEU A 49 0.97 0.95 17.79
C LEU A 49 1.70 -0.27 18.39
N LYS A 50 2.48 -0.06 19.45
CA LYS A 50 3.11 -1.16 20.21
C LYS A 50 2.05 -2.08 20.83
N GLY A 51 0.97 -1.50 21.36
CA GLY A 51 -0.17 -2.25 21.92
C GLY A 51 -0.92 -3.09 20.87
N LEU A 52 -0.96 -2.65 19.61
CA LEU A 52 -1.49 -3.43 18.49
C LEU A 52 -0.58 -4.62 18.15
N GLY A 53 0.73 -4.51 18.41
CA GLY A 53 1.70 -5.59 18.22
C GLY A 53 2.51 -5.53 16.93
N ILE A 54 2.52 -4.39 16.22
CA ILE A 54 3.27 -4.22 14.97
C ILE A 54 4.78 -4.32 15.19
N ASP A 55 5.51 -4.67 14.13
CA ASP A 55 6.97 -4.77 14.13
C ASP A 55 7.64 -3.61 13.40
N TYR A 56 6.96 -3.06 12.39
CA TYR A 56 7.47 -1.96 11.59
C TYR A 56 6.43 -0.88 11.40
N LEU A 57 6.90 0.37 11.41
CA LEU A 57 6.13 1.57 11.08
C LEU A 57 6.63 2.12 9.73
N TRP A 58 5.79 2.11 8.71
CA TRP A 58 6.06 2.76 7.44
C TRP A 58 5.36 4.13 7.41
N THR A 59 6.11 5.19 7.18
CA THR A 59 5.57 6.53 6.95
C THR A 59 5.65 6.90 5.47
N THR A 60 4.57 7.47 4.91
CA THR A 60 4.64 8.13 3.61
C THR A 60 5.65 9.29 3.66
N PRO A 61 6.08 9.89 2.53
CA PRO A 61 7.20 10.83 2.54
C PRO A 61 7.01 12.00 3.50
N VAL A 62 8.03 12.27 4.29
CA VAL A 62 8.11 13.43 5.22
C VAL A 62 9.22 14.41 4.83
N PHE A 63 9.85 14.18 3.68
CA PHE A 63 10.94 14.99 3.17
C PHE A 63 10.46 16.37 2.71
N LEU A 64 11.39 17.31 2.55
CA LEU A 64 11.09 18.63 2.03
C LEU A 64 10.40 18.51 0.66
N SER A 65 9.23 19.10 0.56
CA SER A 65 8.35 19.01 -0.61
C SER A 65 7.49 20.27 -0.71
N PRO A 66 7.18 20.79 -1.90
CA PRO A 66 6.15 21.79 -2.09
C PRO A 66 4.72 21.27 -1.85
N MET A 67 4.55 19.95 -1.64
CA MET A 67 3.29 19.28 -1.30
C MET A 67 2.23 19.29 -2.42
N ASN A 68 2.63 19.43 -3.69
CA ASN A 68 1.71 19.35 -4.82
C ASN A 68 1.06 17.96 -4.94
N ASP A 69 1.81 16.91 -4.61
CA ASP A 69 1.31 15.53 -4.48
C ASP A 69 1.55 14.99 -3.05
N ASN A 70 1.25 15.81 -2.05
CA ASN A 70 1.27 15.45 -0.63
C ASN A 70 2.57 14.73 -0.17
N GLY A 71 3.74 15.20 -0.66
CA GLY A 71 5.06 14.72 -0.27
C GLY A 71 5.71 13.79 -1.29
N TYR A 72 4.98 13.26 -2.28
CA TYR A 72 5.55 12.45 -3.37
C TYR A 72 6.27 13.29 -4.43
N ASP A 73 6.27 14.59 -4.31
CA ASP A 73 7.06 15.57 -5.04
C ASP A 73 8.24 16.07 -4.18
N VAL A 74 9.27 15.22 -3.99
CA VAL A 74 10.39 15.48 -3.09
C VAL A 74 11.32 16.54 -3.67
N ALA A 75 11.59 17.60 -2.89
CA ALA A 75 12.53 18.68 -3.24
C ALA A 75 13.91 18.52 -2.57
N ASP A 76 14.01 17.80 -1.45
CA ASP A 76 15.28 17.49 -0.79
C ASP A 76 15.11 16.26 0.12
N TYR A 77 15.84 15.19 -0.19
CA TYR A 77 15.79 13.93 0.57
C TYR A 77 16.48 13.98 1.94
N TYR A 78 17.28 15.01 2.21
CA TYR A 78 18.07 15.15 3.43
C TYR A 78 17.44 16.10 4.45
N LYS A 79 16.30 16.71 4.11
CA LYS A 79 15.57 17.63 4.97
C LYS A 79 14.15 17.12 5.23
N ILE A 80 13.67 17.38 6.44
CA ILE A 80 12.26 17.15 6.80
C ILE A 80 11.44 18.39 6.39
N ASN A 81 10.24 18.14 5.84
CA ASN A 81 9.32 19.22 5.54
C ASN A 81 8.90 19.92 6.85
N PRO A 82 9.06 21.27 6.94
CA PRO A 82 8.67 22.03 8.14
C PRO A 82 7.23 21.78 8.62
N GLN A 83 6.34 21.42 7.72
CA GLN A 83 4.96 21.03 8.02
C GLN A 83 4.89 19.80 8.95
N PHE A 84 5.81 18.86 8.82
CA PHE A 84 5.86 17.65 9.66
C PHE A 84 6.78 17.79 10.85
N GLY A 85 7.65 18.78 10.89
CA GLY A 85 8.61 18.99 11.97
C GLY A 85 10.04 19.25 11.49
N THR A 86 11.00 18.83 12.29
CA THR A 86 12.43 19.06 12.06
C THR A 86 13.21 17.75 11.95
N MET A 87 14.48 17.82 11.56
CA MET A 87 15.39 16.68 11.62
C MET A 87 15.57 16.15 13.05
N ALA A 88 15.51 17.02 14.06
CA ALA A 88 15.57 16.61 15.46
C ALA A 88 14.33 15.79 15.88
N ASP A 89 13.16 16.14 15.36
CA ASP A 89 11.92 15.36 15.57
C ASP A 89 12.03 13.99 14.90
N MET A 90 12.60 13.93 13.70
CA MET A 90 12.83 12.67 13.00
C MET A 90 13.84 11.77 13.73
N ASP A 91 14.94 12.33 14.22
CA ASP A 91 15.89 11.60 15.05
C ASP A 91 15.25 11.10 16.36
N MET A 92 14.29 11.86 16.91
CA MET A 92 13.50 11.44 18.06
C MET A 92 12.57 10.29 17.70
N LEU A 93 11.85 10.36 16.57
CA LEU A 93 10.97 9.29 16.10
C LEU A 93 11.74 7.97 15.93
N ILE A 94 12.89 8.00 15.25
CA ILE A 94 13.76 6.83 15.07
C ILE A 94 14.14 6.23 16.43
N ARG A 95 14.55 7.06 17.38
CA ARG A 95 14.94 6.63 18.72
C ARG A 95 13.76 6.04 19.51
N GLU A 96 12.59 6.68 19.48
CA GLU A 96 11.40 6.24 20.21
C GLU A 96 10.79 4.96 19.60
N CYS A 97 10.88 4.79 18.27
CA CYS A 97 10.55 3.52 17.61
C CYS A 97 11.49 2.41 18.07
N ASN A 98 12.81 2.64 18.03
CA ASN A 98 13.80 1.64 18.45
C ASN A 98 13.64 1.21 19.92
N LYS A 99 13.30 2.13 20.85
CA LYS A 99 13.01 1.80 22.25
C LYS A 99 11.84 0.82 22.41
N ARG A 100 10.88 0.85 21.47
CA ARG A 100 9.68 0.00 21.46
C ARG A 100 9.87 -1.23 20.58
N GLU A 101 11.07 -1.45 20.05
CA GLU A 101 11.35 -2.52 19.08
C GLU A 101 10.47 -2.44 17.83
N ILE A 102 10.16 -1.23 17.40
CA ILE A 102 9.47 -0.94 16.14
C ILE A 102 10.51 -0.44 15.15
N GLY A 103 10.64 -1.12 14.00
CA GLY A 103 11.52 -0.67 12.92
C GLY A 103 10.85 0.45 12.11
N LEU A 104 11.56 1.55 11.84
CA LEU A 104 11.03 2.59 10.97
C LEU A 104 11.36 2.29 9.51
N ILE A 105 10.36 2.35 8.63
CA ILE A 105 10.48 2.24 7.17
C ILE A 105 10.20 3.61 6.58
N LEU A 106 11.11 4.11 5.73
CA LEU A 106 10.90 5.34 4.98
C LEU A 106 10.48 5.06 3.54
N ASP A 107 9.65 5.95 3.02
CA ASP A 107 9.18 5.93 1.63
C ASP A 107 10.16 6.66 0.72
N MET A 108 10.74 5.95 -0.24
CA MET A 108 11.74 6.46 -1.19
C MET A 108 11.10 6.66 -2.56
N VAL A 109 10.86 7.91 -2.89
CA VAL A 109 10.34 8.32 -4.19
C VAL A 109 11.51 8.50 -5.15
N PHE A 110 11.90 7.44 -5.85
CA PHE A 110 13.12 7.41 -6.66
C PHE A 110 12.89 7.38 -8.17
N ASN A 111 11.62 7.30 -8.60
CA ASN A 111 11.31 7.46 -10.02
C ASN A 111 11.43 8.91 -10.49
N HIS A 112 11.09 9.87 -9.62
CA HIS A 112 11.02 11.30 -9.96
C HIS A 112 11.36 12.16 -8.74
N THR A 113 11.59 13.45 -8.99
CA THR A 113 11.69 14.46 -7.94
C THR A 113 10.71 15.60 -8.24
N SER A 114 10.49 16.47 -7.24
CA SER A 114 9.88 17.76 -7.52
C SER A 114 10.70 18.53 -8.55
N THR A 115 10.02 19.33 -9.38
CA THR A 115 10.69 20.34 -10.23
C THR A 115 11.39 21.42 -9.40
N ASP A 116 11.07 21.56 -8.11
CA ASP A 116 11.78 22.43 -7.16
C ASP A 116 13.07 21.79 -6.59
N HIS A 117 13.35 20.54 -6.91
CA HIS A 117 14.56 19.86 -6.47
C HIS A 117 15.81 20.53 -7.03
N GLU A 118 16.87 20.68 -6.23
CA GLU A 118 18.12 21.32 -6.62
C GLU A 118 18.69 20.72 -7.91
N TRP A 119 18.61 19.41 -8.12
CA TRP A 119 19.11 18.75 -9.34
C TRP A 119 18.37 19.23 -10.59
N PHE A 120 17.04 19.36 -10.53
CA PHE A 120 16.24 19.83 -11.65
C PHE A 120 16.51 21.31 -11.95
N GLN A 121 16.61 22.14 -10.93
CA GLN A 121 16.90 23.57 -11.08
C GLN A 121 18.30 23.82 -11.68
N ARG A 122 19.29 23.00 -11.30
CA ARG A 122 20.66 23.08 -11.86
C ARG A 122 20.72 22.59 -13.31
N GLU A 123 19.94 21.56 -13.66
CA GLU A 123 19.81 21.12 -15.06
C GLU A 123 19.13 22.21 -15.90
N LEU A 124 18.06 22.87 -15.42
CA LEU A 124 17.45 24.02 -16.05
C LEU A 124 18.41 25.20 -16.24
N ALA A 125 19.33 25.40 -15.30
CA ALA A 125 20.39 26.43 -15.38
C ALA A 125 21.51 26.07 -16.38
N GLY A 126 21.48 24.86 -16.96
CA GLY A 126 22.49 24.40 -17.92
C GLY A 126 23.83 23.98 -17.29
N GLU A 127 23.83 23.66 -15.99
CA GLU A 127 25.03 23.19 -15.30
C GLU A 127 25.43 21.81 -15.81
N LYS A 128 26.64 21.68 -16.40
CA LYS A 128 27.13 20.44 -17.04
C LYS A 128 27.19 19.22 -16.13
N GLU A 129 27.35 19.44 -14.83
CA GLU A 129 27.40 18.37 -13.83
C GLU A 129 26.05 17.66 -13.70
N TYR A 130 24.96 18.40 -13.89
CA TYR A 130 23.57 17.93 -13.74
C TYR A 130 22.90 17.61 -15.07
N GLN A 131 23.61 17.70 -16.18
CA GLN A 131 23.05 17.30 -17.48
C GLN A 131 22.70 15.82 -17.47
N ASP A 132 21.55 15.50 -18.09
CA ASP A 132 21.00 14.14 -18.20
C ASP A 132 20.59 13.52 -16.83
N TYR A 133 20.35 14.34 -15.80
CA TYR A 133 19.73 13.83 -14.56
C TYR A 133 18.26 13.49 -14.79
N TYR A 134 17.62 14.19 -15.71
CA TYR A 134 16.23 13.99 -16.11
C TYR A 134 16.13 13.73 -17.61
N PHE A 135 14.96 13.29 -18.07
CA PHE A 135 14.72 13.05 -19.50
C PHE A 135 14.26 14.33 -20.17
N PHE A 136 15.16 15.02 -20.86
CA PHE A 136 14.86 16.14 -21.72
C PHE A 136 14.93 15.77 -23.19
N LYS A 137 14.03 16.29 -24.02
CA LYS A 137 14.00 16.16 -25.47
C LYS A 137 13.88 17.51 -26.13
N ASP A 138 14.76 17.78 -27.13
CA ASP A 138 14.66 18.99 -27.96
C ASP A 138 13.35 18.98 -28.74
N GLY A 139 12.74 20.14 -28.94
CA GLY A 139 11.51 20.25 -29.73
C GLY A 139 10.86 21.63 -29.63
N LYS A 140 9.84 21.89 -30.47
CA LYS A 140 9.04 23.10 -30.43
C LYS A 140 7.79 22.91 -29.56
N PRO A 141 7.11 24.01 -29.16
CA PRO A 141 5.93 23.92 -28.31
C PRO A 141 4.78 23.06 -28.84
N ASP A 142 4.70 22.86 -30.14
CA ASP A 142 3.70 22.08 -30.86
C ASP A 142 4.17 20.66 -31.25
N GLU A 143 5.41 20.31 -30.93
CA GLU A 143 6.04 19.04 -31.27
C GLU A 143 6.28 18.20 -30.01
N VAL A 144 5.22 17.63 -29.43
CA VAL A 144 5.32 16.75 -28.23
C VAL A 144 6.14 15.50 -28.59
N PRO A 145 7.14 15.11 -27.79
CA PRO A 145 8.07 14.00 -28.13
C PRO A 145 7.39 12.65 -28.38
N THR A 146 6.38 12.31 -27.60
CA THR A 146 5.56 11.11 -27.78
C THR A 146 4.12 11.34 -27.35
N ASN A 147 3.22 10.41 -27.68
CA ASN A 147 1.82 10.45 -27.24
C ASN A 147 1.61 9.87 -25.84
N TRP A 148 2.68 9.68 -25.06
CA TRP A 148 2.55 9.12 -23.71
C TRP A 148 1.71 10.02 -22.81
N GLN A 149 0.94 9.35 -21.91
CA GLN A 149 0.05 10.03 -20.99
C GLN A 149 0.55 9.93 -19.55
N SER A 150 0.37 11.00 -18.81
CA SER A 150 0.57 11.04 -17.37
C SER A 150 -0.45 10.11 -16.67
N LYS A 151 -0.04 9.50 -15.57
CA LYS A 151 -0.91 8.72 -14.69
C LYS A 151 -2.04 9.56 -14.06
N PHE A 152 -1.83 10.87 -13.96
CA PHE A 152 -2.81 11.83 -13.43
C PHE A 152 -3.61 12.54 -14.53
N GLY A 153 -3.46 12.09 -15.79
CA GLY A 153 -4.15 12.62 -16.95
C GLY A 153 -3.35 13.65 -17.74
N GLY A 154 -3.64 13.75 -19.02
CA GLY A 154 -2.94 14.66 -19.94
C GLY A 154 -1.62 14.09 -20.49
N SER A 155 -0.81 14.94 -21.12
CA SER A 155 0.50 14.57 -21.67
C SER A 155 1.47 14.19 -20.56
N ALA A 156 2.37 13.24 -20.83
CA ALA A 156 3.52 12.93 -19.97
C ALA A 156 4.73 13.85 -20.24
N TRP A 157 4.57 14.86 -21.06
CA TRP A 157 5.62 15.81 -21.44
C TRP A 157 5.19 17.25 -21.19
N GLU A 158 6.09 18.04 -20.57
CA GLU A 158 5.91 19.47 -20.35
C GLU A 158 7.02 20.26 -21.03
N TYR A 159 6.64 21.37 -21.70
CA TYR A 159 7.56 22.20 -22.46
C TYR A 159 8.20 23.30 -21.59
N VAL A 160 9.53 23.42 -21.69
CA VAL A 160 10.32 24.46 -21.03
C VAL A 160 10.76 25.49 -22.07
N PRO A 161 10.07 26.66 -22.18
CA PRO A 161 10.36 27.66 -23.22
C PRO A 161 11.79 28.18 -23.20
N SER A 162 12.39 28.34 -22.02
CA SER A 162 13.75 28.86 -21.85
C SER A 162 14.85 27.96 -22.40
N LEU A 163 14.58 26.65 -22.53
CA LEU A 163 15.51 25.65 -23.04
C LEU A 163 15.13 25.14 -24.43
N GLU A 164 13.95 25.47 -24.93
CA GLU A 164 13.34 24.88 -26.13
C GLU A 164 13.33 23.33 -26.06
N LYS A 165 12.97 22.78 -24.86
CA LYS A 165 12.96 21.35 -24.57
C LYS A 165 11.69 20.94 -23.86
N TRP A 166 11.37 19.65 -23.97
CA TRP A 166 10.35 18.95 -23.21
C TRP A 166 11.00 18.08 -22.14
N TYR A 167 10.45 18.05 -20.90
CA TYR A 167 10.84 17.06 -19.91
C TYR A 167 9.73 16.03 -19.67
N LEU A 168 10.13 14.81 -19.31
CA LEU A 168 9.22 13.71 -19.00
C LEU A 168 8.70 13.81 -17.57
N HIS A 169 7.38 13.62 -17.39
CA HIS A 169 6.73 13.45 -16.11
C HIS A 169 5.62 12.39 -16.20
N LEU A 170 5.84 11.20 -15.65
CA LEU A 170 4.84 10.12 -15.68
C LEU A 170 3.69 10.37 -14.69
N TYR A 171 3.86 11.29 -13.74
CA TYR A 171 2.87 11.69 -12.73
C TYR A 171 2.50 13.16 -12.89
N ASP A 172 2.47 13.95 -11.81
CA ASP A 172 2.15 15.37 -11.94
C ASP A 172 3.20 16.13 -12.73
N VAL A 173 2.81 17.23 -13.35
CA VAL A 173 3.73 18.13 -14.07
C VAL A 173 4.88 18.63 -13.18
N SER A 174 4.67 18.73 -11.88
CA SER A 174 5.69 19.10 -10.90
C SER A 174 6.62 17.96 -10.48
N GLN A 175 6.50 16.75 -11.09
CA GLN A 175 7.26 15.55 -10.74
C GLN A 175 8.07 15.04 -11.94
N ALA A 176 9.28 15.61 -12.15
CA ALA A 176 10.15 15.26 -13.26
C ALA A 176 10.80 13.89 -13.08
N ASP A 177 10.75 13.03 -14.11
CA ASP A 177 11.27 11.67 -14.08
C ASP A 177 12.80 11.64 -14.13
N LEU A 178 13.44 10.96 -13.17
CA LEU A 178 14.88 10.78 -13.06
C LEU A 178 15.43 9.81 -14.12
N ASN A 179 16.56 10.16 -14.68
CA ASN A 179 17.29 9.31 -15.64
C ASN A 179 18.22 8.31 -14.92
N TRP A 180 17.71 7.13 -14.61
CA TRP A 180 18.48 6.07 -13.96
C TRP A 180 19.60 5.47 -14.83
N GLU A 181 19.60 5.69 -16.14
CA GLU A 181 20.72 5.30 -16.99
C GLU A 181 21.97 6.13 -16.70
N ASN A 182 21.80 7.34 -16.12
CA ASN A 182 22.91 8.15 -15.68
C ASN A 182 23.50 7.62 -14.35
N PRO A 183 24.76 7.16 -14.31
CA PRO A 183 25.38 6.61 -13.09
C PRO A 183 25.52 7.66 -11.95
N LYS A 184 25.54 8.95 -12.29
CA LYS A 184 25.57 10.00 -11.26
C LYS A 184 24.25 10.06 -10.50
N VAL A 185 23.12 9.93 -11.19
CA VAL A 185 21.79 9.86 -10.56
C VAL A 185 21.73 8.66 -9.61
N ARG A 186 22.15 7.49 -10.06
CA ARG A 186 22.18 6.29 -9.21
C ARG A 186 23.05 6.48 -7.97
N GLU A 187 24.22 7.11 -8.12
CA GLU A 187 25.10 7.37 -6.96
C GLU A 187 24.48 8.37 -5.97
N GLU A 188 23.79 9.42 -6.44
CA GLU A 188 23.07 10.34 -5.55
C GLU A 188 21.97 9.62 -4.76
N LEU A 189 21.20 8.74 -5.41
CA LEU A 189 20.15 7.96 -4.74
C LEU A 189 20.74 6.97 -3.71
N LYS A 190 21.88 6.35 -4.01
CA LYS A 190 22.61 5.50 -3.05
C LYS A 190 23.07 6.29 -1.82
N LYS A 191 23.52 7.54 -1.98
CA LYS A 191 23.89 8.42 -0.85
C LYS A 191 22.68 8.69 0.06
N VAL A 192 21.48 8.88 -0.51
CA VAL A 192 20.24 9.04 0.25
C VAL A 192 19.97 7.82 1.12
N ILE A 193 20.06 6.61 0.54
CA ILE A 193 19.86 5.35 1.29
C ILE A 193 20.88 5.23 2.44
N ARG A 194 22.17 5.44 2.15
CA ARG A 194 23.23 5.36 3.19
C ARG A 194 22.98 6.34 4.33
N PHE A 195 22.60 7.58 4.01
CA PHE A 195 22.31 8.61 5.01
C PHE A 195 21.19 8.17 5.99
N TRP A 196 20.07 7.69 5.47
CA TRP A 196 18.95 7.28 6.32
C TRP A 196 19.23 5.97 7.07
N LYS A 197 19.95 5.03 6.45
CA LYS A 197 20.44 3.82 7.11
C LYS A 197 21.37 4.17 8.30
N GLU A 198 22.31 5.09 8.13
CA GLU A 198 23.20 5.57 9.19
C GLU A 198 22.46 6.27 10.33
N LYS A 199 21.35 6.94 10.04
CA LYS A 199 20.45 7.51 11.05
C LYS A 199 19.67 6.45 11.85
N GLY A 200 19.67 5.19 11.43
CA GLY A 200 19.05 4.07 12.15
C GLY A 200 17.68 3.64 11.64
N VAL A 201 17.29 4.07 10.46
CA VAL A 201 16.12 3.54 9.72
C VAL A 201 16.31 2.04 9.46
N LYS A 202 15.24 1.26 9.53
CA LYS A 202 15.26 -0.21 9.49
C LYS A 202 14.71 -0.82 8.20
N GLY A 203 14.18 0.00 7.30
CA GLY A 203 13.67 -0.46 6.03
C GLY A 203 13.32 0.67 5.08
N PHE A 204 13.03 0.29 3.83
CA PHE A 204 12.67 1.22 2.77
C PHE A 204 11.50 0.67 1.95
N ARG A 205 10.52 1.52 1.69
CA ARG A 205 9.52 1.30 0.66
C ARG A 205 9.91 2.14 -0.55
N PHE A 206 9.95 1.54 -1.70
CA PHE A 206 10.29 2.20 -2.95
C PHE A 206 9.03 2.46 -3.76
N ASP A 207 8.74 3.74 -3.96
CA ASP A 207 7.59 4.22 -4.71
C ASP A 207 7.74 3.90 -6.20
N VAL A 208 6.72 3.30 -6.79
CA VAL A 208 6.62 2.96 -8.23
C VAL A 208 7.94 2.49 -8.87
N ILE A 209 8.71 1.72 -8.15
CA ILE A 209 10.10 1.41 -8.48
C ILE A 209 10.28 0.60 -9.78
N ASN A 210 9.22 -0.04 -10.26
CA ASN A 210 9.29 -0.80 -11.50
C ASN A 210 9.18 0.05 -12.78
N VAL A 211 9.05 1.38 -12.65
CA VAL A 211 8.99 2.28 -13.81
C VAL A 211 10.23 3.17 -13.98
N ILE A 212 11.30 2.93 -13.20
CA ILE A 212 12.54 3.72 -13.22
C ILE A 212 13.36 3.57 -14.50
N SER A 213 13.28 2.42 -15.17
CA SER A 213 14.03 2.15 -16.40
C SER A 213 13.20 2.53 -17.63
N LYS A 214 13.61 3.60 -18.32
CA LYS A 214 12.98 4.07 -19.55
C LYS A 214 13.71 3.50 -20.77
N PRO A 215 13.05 3.45 -21.94
CA PRO A 215 13.70 2.99 -23.18
C PRO A 215 14.75 4.00 -23.65
N GLU A 216 15.76 3.55 -24.34
CA GLU A 216 16.76 4.40 -25.00
C GLU A 216 16.11 5.32 -26.05
N ILE A 217 15.18 4.75 -26.82
CA ILE A 217 14.45 5.46 -27.88
C ILE A 217 12.99 5.64 -27.44
N PHE A 218 12.55 6.89 -27.41
CA PHE A 218 11.17 7.24 -27.10
C PHE A 218 10.32 7.25 -28.36
N GLU A 219 9.31 6.39 -28.39
CA GLU A 219 8.41 6.21 -29.54
C GLU A 219 6.94 6.43 -29.12
N ASN A 220 6.09 6.79 -30.11
CA ASN A 220 4.66 6.80 -29.90
C ASN A 220 4.12 5.39 -29.59
N ASP A 221 3.23 5.31 -28.61
CA ASP A 221 2.49 4.09 -28.35
C ASP A 221 1.25 4.03 -29.25
N LEU A 222 1.28 3.17 -30.27
CA LEU A 222 0.17 3.00 -31.21
C LEU A 222 -0.99 2.17 -30.65
N GLU A 223 -0.79 1.53 -29.49
CA GLU A 223 -1.76 0.59 -28.90
C GLU A 223 -2.23 1.04 -27.49
N GLY A 224 -1.63 2.10 -26.93
CA GLY A 224 -1.91 2.51 -25.57
C GLY A 224 -1.39 3.92 -25.22
N ASP A 225 -1.06 4.08 -23.96
CA ASP A 225 -0.69 5.35 -23.33
C ASP A 225 0.81 5.49 -22.99
N GLY A 226 1.65 4.63 -23.56
CA GLY A 226 3.09 4.62 -23.35
C GLY A 226 3.59 3.69 -22.25
N ARG A 227 2.71 3.22 -21.35
CA ARG A 227 3.13 2.45 -20.16
C ARG A 227 3.91 1.18 -20.47
N ARG A 228 3.68 0.53 -21.61
CA ARG A 228 4.42 -0.68 -22.02
C ARG A 228 5.90 -0.44 -22.27
N PHE A 229 6.33 0.79 -22.50
CA PHE A 229 7.73 1.13 -22.78
C PHE A 229 8.58 1.32 -21.51
N TYR A 230 7.95 1.65 -20.38
CA TYR A 230 8.66 1.96 -19.14
C TYR A 230 8.29 1.07 -17.96
N THR A 231 7.21 0.26 -18.06
CA THR A 231 6.85 -0.69 -17.00
C THR A 231 7.76 -1.91 -17.07
N ASP A 232 8.42 -2.21 -15.96
CA ASP A 232 9.42 -3.30 -15.87
C ASP A 232 10.48 -3.20 -17.00
N GLY A 233 11.01 -1.99 -17.20
CA GLY A 233 11.96 -1.69 -18.28
C GLY A 233 13.23 -2.53 -18.21
N SER A 234 13.99 -2.55 -19.32
CA SER A 234 15.09 -3.51 -19.55
C SER A 234 16.17 -3.55 -18.47
N HIS A 235 16.49 -2.43 -17.83
CA HIS A 235 17.58 -2.31 -16.85
C HIS A 235 17.09 -2.23 -15.39
N VAL A 236 15.77 -2.31 -15.14
CA VAL A 236 15.21 -2.12 -13.79
C VAL A 236 15.82 -3.07 -12.76
N HIS A 237 15.99 -4.33 -13.11
CA HIS A 237 16.56 -5.35 -12.23
C HIS A 237 18.05 -5.12 -11.95
N GLU A 238 18.81 -4.68 -12.95
CA GLU A 238 20.22 -4.35 -12.79
C GLU A 238 20.39 -3.16 -11.86
N HIS A 239 19.58 -2.12 -12.04
CA HIS A 239 19.58 -0.93 -11.20
C HIS A 239 19.21 -1.25 -9.73
N LEU A 240 18.23 -2.12 -9.51
CA LEU A 240 17.85 -2.54 -8.15
C LEU A 240 18.94 -3.37 -7.47
N LYS A 241 19.55 -4.34 -8.19
CA LYS A 241 20.68 -5.11 -7.67
C LYS A 241 21.86 -4.22 -7.30
N GLU A 242 22.20 -3.26 -8.16
CA GLU A 242 23.24 -2.26 -7.90
C GLU A 242 22.91 -1.43 -6.65
N LEU A 243 21.67 -0.88 -6.55
CA LEU A 243 21.24 -0.09 -5.42
C LEU A 243 21.36 -0.86 -4.09
N VAL A 244 20.84 -2.09 -4.06
CA VAL A 244 20.81 -2.93 -2.85
C VAL A 244 22.24 -3.32 -2.43
N ALA A 245 23.04 -3.83 -3.36
CA ALA A 245 24.40 -4.26 -3.08
C ALA A 245 25.31 -3.12 -2.61
N ASP A 246 25.29 -1.98 -3.32
CA ASP A 246 26.16 -0.84 -3.03
C ASP A 246 25.80 -0.07 -1.76
N THR A 247 24.55 -0.20 -1.31
CA THR A 247 24.09 0.44 -0.06
C THR A 247 24.10 -0.52 1.14
N GLY A 248 24.27 -1.83 0.87
CA GLY A 248 24.31 -2.87 1.90
C GLY A 248 23.00 -3.00 2.67
N ILE A 249 21.85 -2.95 1.96
CA ILE A 249 20.51 -3.07 2.56
C ILE A 249 19.88 -4.46 2.36
N GLU A 250 20.68 -5.45 1.99
CA GLU A 250 20.21 -6.82 1.71
C GLU A 250 19.47 -7.45 2.90
N ASP A 251 19.90 -7.13 4.13
CA ASP A 251 19.34 -7.65 5.37
C ASP A 251 18.23 -6.74 5.95
N MET A 252 17.89 -5.64 5.28
CA MET A 252 16.82 -4.74 5.68
C MET A 252 15.49 -5.13 5.01
N ILE A 253 14.37 -4.83 5.68
CA ILE A 253 13.08 -4.96 5.02
C ILE A 253 12.98 -3.92 3.89
N THR A 254 12.75 -4.42 2.68
CA THR A 254 12.55 -3.58 1.50
C THR A 254 11.30 -4.01 0.76
N VAL A 255 10.46 -3.06 0.41
CA VAL A 255 9.23 -3.34 -0.34
C VAL A 255 9.12 -2.42 -1.55
N GLY A 256 8.87 -3.00 -2.71
CA GLY A 256 8.63 -2.24 -3.93
C GLY A 256 7.15 -2.10 -4.24
N GLU A 257 6.74 -0.89 -4.57
CA GLU A 257 5.45 -0.67 -5.18
C GLU A 257 5.55 -0.94 -6.69
N MET A 258 4.71 -1.86 -7.19
CA MET A 258 4.72 -2.28 -8.58
C MET A 258 3.51 -1.74 -9.33
N SER A 259 3.74 -0.81 -10.24
CA SER A 259 2.70 -0.27 -11.11
C SER A 259 2.52 -1.15 -12.34
N SER A 260 1.35 -1.80 -12.47
CA SER A 260 0.97 -2.54 -13.70
C SER A 260 1.94 -3.66 -14.12
N THR A 261 2.53 -4.36 -13.18
CA THR A 261 3.50 -5.44 -13.38
C THR A 261 2.86 -6.81 -13.64
N SER A 262 3.67 -7.81 -13.99
CA SER A 262 3.28 -9.21 -14.08
C SER A 262 3.63 -10.01 -12.81
N LEU A 263 3.03 -11.21 -12.67
CA LEU A 263 3.40 -12.14 -11.60
C LEU A 263 4.87 -12.56 -11.71
N GLU A 264 5.35 -12.82 -12.93
CA GLU A 264 6.72 -13.24 -13.22
C GLU A 264 7.73 -12.17 -12.77
N ASN A 265 7.43 -10.89 -13.02
CA ASN A 265 8.27 -9.79 -12.57
C ASN A 265 8.21 -9.64 -11.05
N CYS A 266 7.02 -9.73 -10.44
CA CYS A 266 6.89 -9.70 -8.97
C CYS A 266 7.68 -10.84 -8.28
N ILE A 267 7.70 -12.03 -8.87
CA ILE A 267 8.53 -13.15 -8.42
C ILE A 267 10.00 -12.74 -8.48
N ARG A 268 10.46 -12.21 -9.60
CA ARG A 268 11.86 -11.81 -9.79
C ARG A 268 12.27 -10.73 -8.79
N TYR A 269 11.52 -9.65 -8.66
CA TYR A 269 11.80 -8.57 -7.69
C TYR A 269 11.94 -9.06 -6.26
N SER A 270 11.19 -10.10 -5.90
CA SER A 270 11.11 -10.57 -4.52
C SER A 270 11.73 -11.93 -4.28
N ASN A 271 12.38 -12.56 -5.27
CA ASN A 271 13.13 -13.80 -5.07
C ASN A 271 14.49 -13.50 -4.39
N PRO A 272 14.85 -14.15 -3.22
CA PRO A 272 16.09 -13.88 -2.51
C PRO A 272 17.35 -14.15 -3.34
N GLU A 273 17.27 -15.06 -4.30
CA GLU A 273 18.40 -15.39 -5.17
C GLU A 273 18.75 -14.22 -6.10
N GLU A 274 17.77 -13.38 -6.42
CA GLU A 274 17.96 -12.19 -7.26
C GLU A 274 18.57 -11.02 -6.46
N LYS A 275 18.46 -10.99 -5.12
CA LYS A 275 19.02 -9.94 -4.24
C LYS A 275 18.54 -8.53 -4.59
N GLU A 276 17.28 -8.40 -4.91
CA GLU A 276 16.62 -7.12 -5.20
C GLU A 276 15.86 -6.62 -3.99
N LEU A 277 14.59 -6.97 -3.85
CA LEU A 277 13.71 -6.52 -2.78
C LEU A 277 13.26 -7.68 -1.89
N SER A 278 12.87 -7.40 -0.64
CA SER A 278 12.31 -8.43 0.24
C SER A 278 10.94 -8.88 -0.21
N MET A 279 10.12 -7.96 -0.74
CA MET A 279 8.74 -8.21 -1.16
C MET A 279 8.22 -7.12 -2.10
N CYS A 280 7.05 -7.35 -2.69
CA CYS A 280 6.39 -6.37 -3.53
C CYS A 280 4.90 -6.23 -3.21
N PHE A 281 4.38 -4.99 -3.40
CA PHE A 281 2.96 -4.73 -3.54
C PHE A 281 2.51 -4.99 -4.98
N SER A 282 1.41 -5.73 -5.13
CA SER A 282 0.68 -5.90 -6.38
C SER A 282 -0.75 -5.40 -6.19
N PHE A 283 -1.23 -4.55 -7.09
CA PHE A 283 -2.56 -3.93 -6.98
C PHE A 283 -3.66 -4.66 -7.75
N HIS A 284 -3.37 -5.81 -8.35
CA HIS A 284 -4.31 -6.50 -9.23
C HIS A 284 -5.62 -6.88 -8.52
N HIS A 285 -5.55 -7.33 -7.26
CA HIS A 285 -6.71 -7.70 -6.45
C HIS A 285 -7.62 -6.50 -6.12
N LEU A 286 -7.12 -5.27 -6.21
CA LEU A 286 -7.88 -4.04 -5.99
C LEU A 286 -8.54 -3.49 -7.27
N LYS A 287 -8.34 -4.13 -8.43
CA LYS A 287 -8.91 -3.67 -9.71
C LYS A 287 -10.17 -4.45 -10.12
N VAL A 288 -10.68 -5.31 -9.26
CA VAL A 288 -11.86 -6.17 -9.53
C VAL A 288 -13.19 -5.41 -9.55
N ASP A 289 -13.18 -4.13 -9.21
CA ASP A 289 -14.29 -3.19 -9.31
C ASP A 289 -14.03 -2.07 -10.34
N TYR A 290 -13.12 -2.32 -11.29
CA TYR A 290 -12.83 -1.42 -12.42
C TYR A 290 -13.55 -1.94 -13.67
N LYS A 291 -14.46 -1.15 -14.22
CA LYS A 291 -15.13 -1.52 -15.46
C LYS A 291 -14.17 -1.29 -16.63
N ASP A 292 -13.84 -2.37 -17.33
CA ASP A 292 -12.94 -2.32 -18.50
C ASP A 292 -11.59 -1.64 -18.20
N GLY A 293 -11.11 -1.78 -16.95
CA GLY A 293 -9.86 -1.15 -16.47
C GLY A 293 -10.01 0.31 -16.01
N ASP A 294 -11.21 0.89 -16.09
CA ASP A 294 -11.48 2.25 -15.61
C ASP A 294 -11.76 2.28 -14.11
N LYS A 295 -10.86 2.93 -13.34
CA LYS A 295 -10.99 3.15 -11.89
C LYS A 295 -12.26 3.94 -11.54
N TRP A 296 -12.62 4.93 -12.36
CA TRP A 296 -13.67 5.91 -12.09
C TRP A 296 -15.07 5.43 -12.52
N SER A 297 -15.30 4.15 -12.37
CA SER A 297 -16.56 3.48 -12.64
C SER A 297 -17.17 2.91 -11.36
N LEU A 298 -18.51 2.77 -11.35
CA LEU A 298 -19.25 2.19 -10.24
C LEU A 298 -19.79 0.82 -10.66
N ILE A 299 -19.07 -0.24 -10.31
CA ILE A 299 -19.52 -1.62 -10.43
C ILE A 299 -19.27 -2.36 -9.13
N GLU A 300 -20.04 -3.39 -8.86
CA GLU A 300 -19.78 -4.30 -7.74
C GLU A 300 -18.47 -5.05 -7.96
N PRO A 301 -17.66 -5.28 -6.91
CA PRO A 301 -16.44 -6.07 -7.02
C PRO A 301 -16.70 -7.49 -7.53
N ASP A 302 -15.97 -7.91 -8.53
CA ASP A 302 -16.03 -9.29 -9.03
C ASP A 302 -15.29 -10.24 -8.07
N ARG A 303 -16.05 -10.92 -7.20
CA ARG A 303 -15.52 -11.84 -6.20
C ARG A 303 -14.81 -13.04 -6.81
N MET A 304 -15.28 -13.55 -7.95
CA MET A 304 -14.59 -14.67 -8.62
C MET A 304 -13.25 -14.22 -9.20
N ALA A 305 -13.19 -13.04 -9.81
CA ALA A 305 -11.93 -12.45 -10.28
C ALA A 305 -10.96 -12.20 -9.13
N LEU A 306 -11.44 -11.69 -7.98
CA LEU A 306 -10.65 -11.50 -6.77
C LEU A 306 -10.01 -12.81 -6.29
N LYS A 307 -10.79 -13.88 -6.18
CA LYS A 307 -10.30 -15.20 -5.76
C LYS A 307 -9.25 -15.74 -6.72
N LYS A 308 -9.51 -15.72 -8.03
CA LYS A 308 -8.54 -16.17 -9.06
C LYS A 308 -7.23 -15.38 -9.03
N LEU A 309 -7.31 -14.08 -8.70
CA LEU A 309 -6.12 -13.26 -8.53
C LEU A 309 -5.33 -13.66 -7.30
N PHE A 310 -5.96 -13.84 -6.14
CA PHE A 310 -5.28 -14.33 -4.95
C PHE A 310 -4.67 -15.71 -5.17
N GLU A 311 -5.42 -16.65 -5.75
CA GLU A 311 -4.93 -17.97 -6.10
C GLU A 311 -3.68 -17.89 -6.98
N LYS A 312 -3.77 -17.17 -8.10
CA LYS A 312 -2.67 -17.00 -9.04
C LYS A 312 -1.41 -16.41 -8.37
N TRP A 313 -1.59 -15.33 -7.59
CA TRP A 313 -0.45 -14.64 -6.95
C TRP A 313 0.14 -15.45 -5.80
N GLN A 314 -0.68 -15.99 -4.92
CA GLN A 314 -0.22 -16.75 -3.76
C GLN A 314 0.50 -18.05 -4.18
N GLU A 315 -0.11 -18.85 -5.04
CA GLU A 315 0.47 -20.11 -5.51
C GLU A 315 1.68 -19.85 -6.42
N GLY A 316 1.62 -18.86 -7.31
CA GLY A 316 2.72 -18.52 -8.19
C GLY A 316 3.95 -18.01 -7.44
N MET A 317 3.78 -17.13 -6.47
CA MET A 317 4.85 -16.66 -5.59
C MET A 317 5.43 -17.82 -4.77
N GLN A 318 4.60 -18.69 -4.21
CA GLN A 318 5.05 -19.86 -3.46
C GLN A 318 5.90 -20.81 -4.30
N GLN A 319 5.44 -21.15 -5.50
CA GLN A 319 6.11 -22.10 -6.40
C GLN A 319 7.48 -21.62 -6.85
N ASN A 320 7.66 -20.31 -6.98
CA ASN A 320 8.84 -19.67 -7.53
C ASN A 320 9.64 -18.86 -6.48
N ASN A 321 9.42 -19.12 -5.20
CA ASN A 321 10.15 -18.48 -4.11
C ASN A 321 10.03 -16.94 -4.06
N GLY A 322 8.91 -16.38 -4.57
CA GLY A 322 8.54 -14.99 -4.43
C GLY A 322 7.87 -14.68 -3.08
N TRP A 323 7.73 -13.40 -2.71
CA TRP A 323 7.11 -12.98 -1.46
C TRP A 323 6.18 -11.78 -1.65
N ASN A 324 4.94 -11.88 -1.16
CA ASN A 324 3.95 -10.82 -1.22
C ASN A 324 4.02 -9.90 -0.01
N ALA A 325 3.92 -8.59 -0.23
CA ALA A 325 3.39 -7.66 0.74
C ALA A 325 1.85 -7.71 0.66
N LEU A 326 1.22 -8.12 1.75
CA LEU A 326 -0.23 -8.36 1.80
C LEU A 326 -0.93 -7.09 2.31
N PHE A 327 -1.94 -6.59 1.61
CA PHE A 327 -2.67 -5.39 2.01
C PHE A 327 -4.06 -5.32 1.35
N TRP A 328 -4.95 -4.58 1.98
CA TRP A 328 -6.23 -4.20 1.41
C TRP A 328 -6.31 -2.72 1.09
N CYS A 329 -5.69 -1.89 1.90
CA CYS A 329 -5.80 -0.43 1.81
C CYS A 329 -4.42 0.22 1.92
N ASN A 330 -4.29 1.41 1.40
CA ASN A 330 -3.19 2.34 1.61
C ASN A 330 -3.70 3.77 1.40
N HIS A 331 -2.82 4.75 1.41
CA HIS A 331 -3.15 6.16 1.21
C HIS A 331 -3.68 6.53 -0.20
N ASP A 332 -3.66 5.58 -1.14
CA ASP A 332 -4.13 5.74 -2.54
C ASP A 332 -5.37 4.91 -2.87
N GLN A 333 -5.90 4.16 -1.90
CA GLN A 333 -7.04 3.27 -2.10
C GLN A 333 -8.19 3.65 -1.15
N PRO A 334 -9.45 3.62 -1.61
CA PRO A 334 -10.60 3.80 -0.72
C PRO A 334 -10.60 2.79 0.43
N ARG A 335 -11.28 3.13 1.53
CA ARG A 335 -11.40 2.25 2.69
C ARG A 335 -12.01 0.91 2.32
N ILE A 336 -11.35 -0.18 2.71
CA ILE A 336 -11.71 -1.53 2.25
C ILE A 336 -13.09 -1.98 2.74
N VAL A 337 -13.51 -1.57 3.94
CA VAL A 337 -14.84 -1.91 4.49
C VAL A 337 -15.95 -1.31 3.62
N SER A 338 -15.80 -0.06 3.18
CA SER A 338 -16.76 0.59 2.26
C SER A 338 -16.72 0.01 0.86
N ARG A 339 -15.57 -0.54 0.44
CA ARG A 339 -15.36 -1.02 -0.92
C ARG A 339 -15.77 -2.48 -1.13
N MET A 340 -15.45 -3.36 -0.18
CA MET A 340 -15.63 -4.82 -0.29
C MET A 340 -16.34 -5.44 0.92
N GLY A 341 -16.62 -4.66 1.96
CA GLY A 341 -17.35 -5.07 3.15
C GLY A 341 -18.79 -4.57 3.16
N ASP A 342 -19.31 -4.40 4.36
CA ASP A 342 -20.62 -3.80 4.64
C ASP A 342 -20.44 -2.77 5.77
N GLU A 343 -20.43 -1.50 5.44
CA GLU A 343 -20.24 -0.42 6.42
C GLU A 343 -21.48 -0.11 7.28
N ASN A 344 -22.58 -0.85 7.09
CA ASN A 344 -23.86 -0.64 7.76
C ASN A 344 -24.22 -1.77 8.73
N ARG A 345 -24.77 -2.87 8.20
CA ARG A 345 -25.37 -3.95 9.02
C ARG A 345 -24.35 -4.90 9.62
N CYS A 346 -23.31 -5.21 8.85
CA CYS A 346 -22.27 -6.17 9.22
C CYS A 346 -20.89 -5.49 9.23
N TRP A 347 -20.84 -4.24 9.69
CA TRP A 347 -19.61 -3.44 9.68
C TRP A 347 -18.46 -4.15 10.41
N LYS A 348 -18.68 -4.56 11.65
CA LYS A 348 -17.65 -5.21 12.48
C LYS A 348 -17.25 -6.58 11.90
N GLU A 349 -18.25 -7.38 11.52
CA GLU A 349 -18.02 -8.72 10.96
C GLU A 349 -17.27 -8.66 9.64
N SER A 350 -17.67 -7.75 8.74
CA SER A 350 -17.02 -7.62 7.43
C SER A 350 -15.60 -7.07 7.54
N ALA A 351 -15.33 -6.11 8.45
CA ALA A 351 -13.99 -5.60 8.71
C ALA A 351 -13.06 -6.70 9.23
N LYS A 352 -13.52 -7.49 10.21
CA LYS A 352 -12.75 -8.62 10.76
C LYS A 352 -12.54 -9.74 9.72
N MET A 353 -13.55 -10.03 8.89
CA MET A 353 -13.44 -11.02 7.82
C MET A 353 -12.37 -10.60 6.80
N LEU A 354 -12.40 -9.34 6.35
CA LEU A 354 -11.38 -8.81 5.43
C LEU A 354 -9.97 -8.89 6.04
N ALA A 355 -9.83 -8.56 7.34
CA ALA A 355 -8.56 -8.72 8.05
C ALA A 355 -8.08 -10.17 8.03
N ALA A 356 -8.92 -11.13 8.44
CA ALA A 356 -8.56 -12.55 8.47
C ALA A 356 -8.19 -13.07 7.09
N ALA A 357 -8.95 -12.68 6.05
CA ALA A 357 -8.76 -13.12 4.68
C ALA A 357 -7.33 -12.90 4.19
N VAL A 358 -6.70 -11.77 4.54
CA VAL A 358 -5.35 -11.41 4.10
C VAL A 358 -4.28 -11.77 5.12
N HIS A 359 -4.51 -11.54 6.43
CA HIS A 359 -3.50 -11.80 7.46
C HIS A 359 -3.15 -13.28 7.61
N MET A 360 -4.07 -14.18 7.24
CA MET A 360 -3.82 -15.64 7.28
C MET A 360 -3.16 -16.17 6.00
N MET A 361 -3.00 -15.35 4.94
CA MET A 361 -2.28 -15.73 3.71
C MET A 361 -0.76 -15.77 3.90
N ARG A 362 -0.06 -16.31 2.89
CA ARG A 362 1.40 -16.34 2.80
C ARG A 362 1.93 -14.99 2.30
N GLY A 363 2.71 -14.30 3.12
CA GLY A 363 3.26 -12.97 2.85
C GLY A 363 3.38 -12.16 4.13
N THR A 364 3.85 -10.92 4.03
CA THR A 364 3.96 -9.98 5.15
C THR A 364 2.80 -8.99 5.13
N PRO A 365 1.93 -8.97 6.16
CA PRO A 365 0.79 -8.06 6.21
C PRO A 365 1.19 -6.61 6.44
N TYR A 366 0.50 -5.71 5.74
CA TYR A 366 0.56 -4.26 5.89
C TYR A 366 -0.83 -3.75 6.29
N ILE A 367 -0.91 -3.08 7.43
CA ILE A 367 -2.12 -2.46 7.96
C ILE A 367 -2.05 -0.96 7.67
N TYR A 368 -3.03 -0.41 6.99
CA TYR A 368 -3.12 1.04 6.80
C TYR A 368 -3.84 1.69 7.98
N GLN A 369 -3.38 2.86 8.45
CA GLN A 369 -3.97 3.59 9.58
C GLN A 369 -5.50 3.67 9.48
N GLY A 370 -6.18 3.28 10.56
CA GLY A 370 -7.64 3.25 10.68
C GLY A 370 -8.31 1.98 10.14
N GLU A 371 -7.57 1.09 9.46
CA GLU A 371 -8.09 -0.19 9.02
C GLU A 371 -8.42 -1.08 10.23
N GLU A 372 -7.58 -1.04 11.26
CA GLU A 372 -7.77 -1.73 12.54
C GLU A 372 -8.94 -1.17 13.39
N LEU A 373 -9.50 -0.02 12.99
CA LEU A 373 -10.71 0.56 13.57
C LEU A 373 -11.95 0.31 12.73
N GLY A 374 -11.80 -0.23 11.52
CA GLY A 374 -12.88 -0.33 10.55
C GLY A 374 -13.34 1.03 10.02
N MET A 375 -12.44 2.02 9.88
CA MET A 375 -12.78 3.32 9.30
C MET A 375 -13.34 3.15 7.90
N THR A 376 -14.35 3.96 7.57
CA THR A 376 -15.09 3.94 6.30
C THR A 376 -14.67 5.10 5.40
N ASN A 377 -15.19 5.12 4.16
CA ASN A 377 -15.06 6.27 3.27
C ASN A 377 -15.67 7.53 3.89
N ALA A 378 -15.23 8.68 3.41
CA ALA A 378 -15.65 9.99 3.92
C ALA A 378 -17.10 10.37 3.54
N HIS A 379 -17.63 9.82 2.45
CA HIS A 379 -18.95 10.13 1.89
C HIS A 379 -19.18 11.63 1.61
N TYR A 380 -18.14 12.33 1.13
CA TYR A 380 -18.24 13.74 0.78
C TYR A 380 -19.26 13.96 -0.34
N THR A 381 -20.01 15.05 -0.22
CA THR A 381 -21.14 15.39 -1.11
C THR A 381 -20.91 16.65 -1.95
N ASP A 382 -19.80 17.35 -1.71
CA ASP A 382 -19.45 18.58 -2.43
C ASP A 382 -17.97 18.53 -2.83
N ILE A 383 -17.68 19.04 -4.03
CA ILE A 383 -16.29 19.06 -4.57
C ILE A 383 -15.33 19.86 -3.70
N SER A 384 -15.81 20.87 -3.00
CA SER A 384 -15.00 21.70 -2.10
C SER A 384 -14.44 20.94 -0.89
N GLN A 385 -14.96 19.75 -0.59
CA GLN A 385 -14.49 18.88 0.48
C GLN A 385 -13.25 18.06 0.07
N TYR A 386 -13.01 17.90 -1.24
CA TYR A 386 -11.88 17.13 -1.78
C TYR A 386 -10.60 17.97 -1.86
N ARG A 387 -9.45 17.33 -1.70
CA ARG A 387 -8.11 17.94 -1.76
C ARG A 387 -7.16 17.21 -2.71
N ASP A 388 -7.45 15.96 -3.02
CA ASP A 388 -6.62 15.13 -3.86
C ASP A 388 -6.61 15.59 -5.32
N VAL A 389 -5.42 15.87 -5.86
CA VAL A 389 -5.24 16.37 -7.23
C VAL A 389 -5.81 15.43 -8.29
N GLU A 390 -5.65 14.10 -8.12
CA GLU A 390 -6.23 13.12 -9.04
C GLU A 390 -7.76 13.23 -9.05
N SER A 391 -8.38 13.32 -7.88
CA SER A 391 -9.83 13.44 -7.74
C SER A 391 -10.39 14.72 -8.33
N LEU A 392 -9.72 15.85 -8.12
CA LEU A 392 -10.12 17.15 -8.69
C LEU A 392 -10.03 17.15 -10.22
N ASN A 393 -8.95 16.60 -10.77
CA ASN A 393 -8.78 16.47 -12.22
C ASN A 393 -9.85 15.56 -12.83
N TYR A 394 -10.11 14.39 -12.22
CA TYR A 394 -11.12 13.48 -12.74
C TYR A 394 -12.55 13.99 -12.57
N TYR A 395 -12.83 14.83 -11.57
CA TYR A 395 -14.13 15.50 -11.51
C TYR A 395 -14.41 16.29 -12.78
N GLU A 396 -13.46 17.10 -13.23
CA GLU A 396 -13.60 17.89 -14.47
C GLU A 396 -13.67 17.00 -15.73
N ILE A 397 -12.89 15.92 -15.76
CA ILE A 397 -12.94 14.93 -16.84
C ILE A 397 -14.32 14.27 -16.93
N LEU A 398 -14.88 13.82 -15.80
CA LEU A 398 -16.21 13.21 -15.74
C LEU A 398 -17.31 14.18 -16.23
N LEU A 399 -17.24 15.45 -15.83
CA LEU A 399 -18.15 16.49 -16.32
C LEU A 399 -17.99 16.71 -17.82
N SER A 400 -16.77 16.75 -18.35
CA SER A 400 -16.50 16.88 -19.79
C SER A 400 -16.98 15.71 -20.62
N GLN A 401 -17.08 14.52 -20.01
CA GLN A 401 -17.65 13.30 -20.58
C GLN A 401 -19.20 13.27 -20.52
N GLY A 402 -19.82 14.33 -19.99
CA GLY A 402 -21.28 14.50 -19.94
C GLY A 402 -21.95 13.93 -18.69
N LYS A 403 -21.21 13.56 -17.65
CA LYS A 403 -21.82 13.19 -16.36
C LYS A 403 -22.37 14.40 -15.63
N THR A 404 -23.43 14.21 -14.85
CA THR A 404 -23.93 15.27 -13.95
C THR A 404 -22.96 15.44 -12.76
N LYS A 405 -23.07 16.57 -12.05
CA LYS A 405 -22.30 16.80 -10.81
C LYS A 405 -22.56 15.73 -9.76
N GLU A 406 -23.80 15.32 -9.62
CA GLU A 406 -24.21 14.28 -8.67
C GLU A 406 -23.59 12.92 -9.02
N GLU A 407 -23.57 12.55 -10.31
CA GLU A 407 -22.94 11.32 -10.77
C GLU A 407 -21.43 11.36 -10.54
N ALA A 408 -20.76 12.47 -10.87
CA ALA A 408 -19.34 12.66 -10.66
C ALA A 408 -18.99 12.57 -9.16
N LEU A 409 -19.71 13.28 -8.30
CA LEU A 409 -19.51 13.23 -6.83
C LEU A 409 -19.75 11.82 -6.26
N LYS A 410 -20.74 11.08 -6.75
CA LYS A 410 -20.97 9.69 -6.35
C LYS A 410 -19.77 8.79 -6.69
N ILE A 411 -19.16 9.00 -7.85
CA ILE A 411 -17.95 8.28 -8.25
C ILE A 411 -16.78 8.65 -7.33
N LEU A 412 -16.56 9.95 -7.08
CA LEU A 412 -15.50 10.41 -6.19
C LEU A 412 -15.68 9.87 -4.77
N ALA A 413 -16.90 9.90 -4.23
CA ALA A 413 -17.20 9.36 -2.89
C ALA A 413 -16.84 7.87 -2.75
N SER A 414 -16.87 7.12 -3.86
CA SER A 414 -16.45 5.71 -3.88
C SER A 414 -14.95 5.51 -4.17
N LYS A 415 -14.35 6.31 -5.04
CA LYS A 415 -13.05 6.01 -5.68
C LYS A 415 -11.91 6.96 -5.32
N SER A 416 -12.19 8.13 -4.74
CA SER A 416 -11.18 9.12 -4.38
C SER A 416 -10.17 8.61 -3.35
N ARG A 417 -8.91 9.00 -3.51
CA ARG A 417 -7.83 8.78 -2.53
C ARG A 417 -8.11 9.49 -1.21
N ASP A 418 -8.86 10.60 -1.21
CA ASP A 418 -9.23 11.33 0.01
C ASP A 418 -10.02 10.48 1.01
N ASN A 419 -10.72 9.43 0.55
CA ASN A 419 -11.41 8.49 1.43
C ASN A 419 -10.49 7.82 2.46
N SER A 420 -9.26 7.52 2.10
CA SER A 420 -8.26 6.94 3.00
C SER A 420 -7.41 8.00 3.70
N ARG A 421 -7.45 9.25 3.24
CA ARG A 421 -6.64 10.36 3.76
C ARG A 421 -7.36 11.19 4.83
N THR A 422 -8.60 10.83 5.18
CA THR A 422 -9.31 11.46 6.31
C THR A 422 -8.52 11.29 7.60
N PRO A 423 -8.60 12.26 8.53
CA PRO A 423 -7.91 12.19 9.81
C PRO A 423 -8.24 10.90 10.58
N MET A 424 -7.23 10.33 11.24
CA MET A 424 -7.37 9.18 12.11
C MET A 424 -8.36 9.48 13.25
N GLN A 425 -9.28 8.56 13.49
CA GLN A 425 -10.35 8.71 14.49
C GLN A 425 -9.86 8.18 15.84
N TRP A 426 -9.30 9.07 16.68
CA TRP A 426 -8.74 8.71 17.98
C TRP A 426 -9.78 8.59 19.09
N SER A 427 -10.78 9.49 19.10
CA SER A 427 -11.81 9.54 20.13
C SER A 427 -13.13 10.15 19.61
N ALA A 428 -14.15 10.14 20.45
CA ALA A 428 -15.44 10.81 20.17
C ALA A 428 -15.41 12.34 20.38
N GLU A 429 -14.26 12.91 20.76
CA GLU A 429 -14.06 14.34 20.97
C GLU A 429 -14.05 15.12 19.64
N LYS A 430 -14.07 16.46 19.72
CA LYS A 430 -14.01 17.34 18.53
C LYS A 430 -12.91 16.89 17.57
N ASN A 431 -13.21 16.91 16.27
CA ASN A 431 -12.30 16.50 15.20
C ASN A 431 -11.74 15.07 15.39
N ALA A 432 -12.53 14.18 15.99
CA ALA A 432 -12.14 12.81 16.31
C ALA A 432 -10.91 12.70 17.25
N GLY A 433 -10.58 13.72 18.03
CA GLY A 433 -9.36 13.79 18.83
C GLY A 433 -8.07 13.89 17.99
N PHE A 434 -8.19 14.14 16.69
CA PHE A 434 -7.05 14.31 15.80
C PHE A 434 -6.34 15.65 16.01
N SER A 435 -7.11 16.75 16.06
CA SER A 435 -6.62 18.13 16.16
C SER A 435 -7.57 19.02 16.96
N ASP A 436 -7.03 20.04 17.62
CA ASP A 436 -7.81 21.12 18.24
C ASP A 436 -8.25 22.18 17.21
N ALA A 437 -7.51 22.33 16.09
CA ALA A 437 -7.85 23.17 14.95
C ALA A 437 -8.77 22.43 13.95
N ASP A 438 -9.23 23.15 12.93
CA ASP A 438 -9.98 22.54 11.84
C ASP A 438 -9.01 21.68 10.98
N PRO A 439 -9.30 20.38 10.79
CA PRO A 439 -8.43 19.49 10.04
C PRO A 439 -8.32 19.89 8.56
N TRP A 440 -7.16 19.67 7.95
CA TRP A 440 -6.91 19.93 6.53
C TRP A 440 -7.88 19.21 5.59
N LEU A 441 -8.41 18.08 6.02
CA LEU A 441 -9.44 17.27 5.36
C LEU A 441 -10.51 16.92 6.40
N GLY A 442 -11.79 16.95 5.99
CA GLY A 442 -12.92 16.71 6.89
C GLY A 442 -12.92 15.32 7.52
N VAL A 443 -13.26 15.24 8.80
CA VAL A 443 -13.42 13.97 9.53
C VAL A 443 -14.76 13.34 9.14
N PRO A 444 -14.82 12.00 8.87
CA PRO A 444 -16.08 11.30 8.67
C PRO A 444 -17.01 11.43 9.88
N GLU A 445 -18.31 11.64 9.67
CA GLU A 445 -19.27 11.90 10.75
C GLU A 445 -19.40 10.76 11.77
N ASN A 446 -19.04 9.53 11.38
CA ASN A 446 -19.13 8.34 12.22
C ASN A 446 -18.01 8.22 13.27
N TYR A 447 -17.12 9.19 13.40
CA TYR A 447 -16.01 9.15 14.37
C TYR A 447 -16.47 8.99 15.83
N LYS A 448 -17.70 9.38 16.16
CA LYS A 448 -18.27 9.19 17.50
C LYS A 448 -18.48 7.71 17.84
N GLU A 449 -18.73 6.90 16.82
CA GLU A 449 -18.96 5.45 16.96
C GLU A 449 -17.72 4.63 16.62
N ILE A 450 -16.95 5.06 15.63
CA ILE A 450 -15.74 4.39 15.12
C ILE A 450 -14.54 5.21 15.55
N ASN A 451 -13.83 4.78 16.60
CA ASN A 451 -12.61 5.45 17.06
C ASN A 451 -11.74 4.55 17.93
N ALA A 452 -10.45 4.89 18.01
CA ALA A 452 -9.44 4.11 18.72
C ALA A 452 -9.73 3.95 20.21
N GLU A 453 -10.27 5.00 20.88
CA GLU A 453 -10.58 4.94 22.30
C GLU A 453 -11.63 3.89 22.62
N LYS A 454 -12.66 3.76 21.78
CA LYS A 454 -13.71 2.75 21.92
C LYS A 454 -13.20 1.37 21.56
N GLU A 455 -12.57 1.24 20.41
CA GLU A 455 -12.05 -0.04 19.88
C GLU A 455 -11.00 -0.67 20.80
N THR A 456 -10.16 0.11 21.46
CA THR A 456 -9.16 -0.42 22.41
C THR A 456 -9.74 -0.87 23.75
N LYS A 457 -10.93 -0.39 24.13
CA LYS A 457 -11.62 -0.76 25.39
C LYS A 457 -12.52 -1.98 25.23
N GLU A 458 -13.02 -2.23 24.02
CA GLU A 458 -13.92 -3.36 23.76
C GLU A 458 -13.12 -4.66 23.51
N THR A 459 -13.51 -5.75 24.17
CA THR A 459 -12.85 -7.05 24.03
C THR A 459 -13.13 -7.72 22.68
N ASP A 460 -14.35 -7.52 22.14
CA ASP A 460 -14.76 -8.00 20.81
C ASP A 460 -14.74 -6.86 19.78
N SER A 461 -13.63 -6.11 19.69
CA SER A 461 -13.45 -5.02 18.74
C SER A 461 -12.71 -5.47 17.46
N ILE A 462 -12.70 -4.61 16.44
CA ILE A 462 -11.88 -4.83 15.25
C ILE A 462 -10.40 -4.72 15.63
N TYR A 463 -10.02 -3.76 16.47
CA TYR A 463 -8.66 -3.60 17.00
C TYR A 463 -8.15 -4.86 17.72
N SER A 464 -8.96 -5.42 18.64
CA SER A 464 -8.58 -6.64 19.37
C SER A 464 -8.45 -7.85 18.44
N PHE A 465 -9.25 -7.90 17.36
CA PHE A 465 -9.15 -8.93 16.35
C PHE A 465 -7.86 -8.83 15.52
N TYR A 466 -7.48 -7.62 15.08
CA TYR A 466 -6.18 -7.39 14.43
C TYR A 466 -5.02 -7.76 15.34
N ARG A 467 -5.07 -7.37 16.62
CA ARG A 467 -4.06 -7.76 17.59
C ARG A 467 -3.94 -9.28 17.70
N ARG A 468 -5.07 -10.01 17.76
CA ARG A 468 -5.04 -11.46 17.80
C ARG A 468 -4.46 -12.10 16.53
N LEU A 469 -4.76 -11.56 15.35
CA LEU A 469 -4.15 -12.00 14.08
C LEU A 469 -2.62 -11.82 14.10
N ILE A 470 -2.13 -10.69 14.62
CA ILE A 470 -0.70 -10.42 14.76
C ILE A 470 -0.04 -11.39 15.74
N GLU A 471 -0.66 -11.62 16.90
CA GLU A 471 -0.18 -12.60 17.89
C GLU A 471 -0.09 -14.01 17.28
N LEU A 472 -1.16 -14.48 16.63
CA LEU A 472 -1.19 -15.80 15.98
C LEU A 472 -0.09 -15.96 14.93
N ARG A 473 0.19 -14.92 14.13
CA ARG A 473 1.26 -14.97 13.14
C ARG A 473 2.64 -15.17 13.77
N LYS A 474 2.89 -14.60 14.95
CA LYS A 474 4.13 -14.74 15.70
C LYS A 474 4.21 -16.08 16.43
N GLU A 475 3.09 -16.58 16.93
CA GLU A 475 3.01 -17.84 17.65
C GLU A 475 3.09 -19.08 16.74
N LYS A 476 2.51 -18.99 15.54
CA LYS A 476 2.29 -20.17 14.66
C LYS A 476 3.03 -20.03 13.32
N LYS A 477 4.07 -20.87 13.16
CA LYS A 477 4.84 -20.92 11.92
C LYS A 477 4.01 -21.34 10.69
N VAL A 478 2.96 -22.11 10.89
CA VAL A 478 2.04 -22.49 9.83
C VAL A 478 1.38 -21.26 9.18
N ILE A 479 1.17 -20.16 9.92
CA ILE A 479 0.66 -18.91 9.40
C ILE A 479 1.77 -18.10 8.72
N SER A 480 2.93 -17.95 9.37
CA SER A 480 4.01 -17.13 8.85
C SER A 480 4.81 -17.79 7.72
N GLU A 481 5.20 -19.06 7.89
CA GLU A 481 6.11 -19.78 6.99
C GLU A 481 5.41 -20.88 6.16
N GLY A 482 4.17 -21.26 6.50
CA GLY A 482 3.46 -22.36 5.88
C GLY A 482 3.19 -22.18 4.39
N SER A 483 2.98 -23.31 3.72
CA SER A 483 2.47 -23.32 2.35
C SER A 483 1.02 -22.84 2.30
N ILE A 484 0.55 -22.50 1.12
CA ILE A 484 -0.85 -22.15 0.87
C ILE A 484 -1.40 -22.95 -0.32
N GLU A 485 -2.64 -23.41 -0.19
CA GLU A 485 -3.40 -24.12 -1.22
C GLU A 485 -4.85 -23.63 -1.19
N PHE A 486 -5.39 -23.18 -2.31
CA PHE A 486 -6.77 -22.66 -2.35
C PHE A 486 -7.79 -23.79 -2.44
N LEU A 487 -8.88 -23.61 -1.70
CA LEU A 487 -10.05 -24.49 -1.62
C LEU A 487 -11.27 -23.76 -2.21
N GLU A 488 -12.40 -24.45 -2.35
CA GLU A 488 -13.67 -23.86 -2.84
C GLU A 488 -13.49 -23.01 -4.12
N ARG A 489 -12.63 -23.45 -5.04
CA ARG A 489 -12.14 -22.66 -6.18
C ARG A 489 -13.25 -22.11 -7.07
N GLU A 490 -14.33 -22.87 -7.24
CA GLU A 490 -15.48 -22.51 -8.11
C GLU A 490 -16.59 -21.76 -7.34
N ASN A 491 -16.47 -21.59 -6.03
CA ASN A 491 -17.45 -20.88 -5.22
C ASN A 491 -17.05 -19.40 -5.10
N ALA A 492 -17.74 -18.50 -5.81
CA ALA A 492 -17.44 -17.07 -5.81
C ALA A 492 -17.62 -16.38 -4.46
N ASP A 493 -18.47 -16.93 -3.61
CA ASP A 493 -18.88 -16.29 -2.36
C ASP A 493 -18.02 -16.68 -1.15
N VAL A 494 -17.16 -17.71 -1.29
CA VAL A 494 -16.27 -18.18 -0.22
C VAL A 494 -14.82 -18.13 -0.66
N LEU A 495 -13.99 -17.39 0.06
CA LEU A 495 -12.54 -17.42 -0.08
C LEU A 495 -11.98 -18.38 0.96
N ALA A 496 -11.58 -19.57 0.54
CA ALA A 496 -11.04 -20.59 1.42
C ALA A 496 -9.67 -21.07 0.96
N TYR A 497 -8.80 -21.36 1.94
CA TYR A 497 -7.47 -21.91 1.69
C TYR A 497 -6.94 -22.69 2.90
N LYS A 498 -6.03 -23.59 2.60
CA LYS A 498 -5.28 -24.36 3.56
C LYS A 498 -3.88 -23.78 3.74
N ARG A 499 -3.39 -23.75 4.98
CA ARG A 499 -2.00 -23.49 5.32
C ARG A 499 -1.41 -24.77 5.93
N ALA A 500 -0.19 -25.12 5.56
CA ALA A 500 0.49 -26.30 6.12
C ALA A 500 1.98 -26.02 6.37
N TYR A 501 2.47 -26.44 7.54
CA TYR A 501 3.87 -26.34 7.94
C TYR A 501 4.24 -27.56 8.80
N GLU A 502 5.16 -28.39 8.32
CA GLU A 502 5.55 -29.66 8.98
C GLU A 502 4.33 -30.58 9.22
N LYS A 503 3.84 -30.63 10.46
CA LYS A 503 2.66 -31.40 10.85
C LYS A 503 1.45 -30.55 11.20
N GLU A 504 1.62 -29.23 11.22
CA GLU A 504 0.54 -28.29 11.52
C GLU A 504 -0.25 -27.97 10.24
N GLU A 505 -1.56 -27.95 10.37
CA GLU A 505 -2.47 -27.58 9.30
C GLU A 505 -3.56 -26.64 9.82
N ILE A 506 -3.88 -25.61 9.03
CA ILE A 506 -4.97 -24.68 9.29
C ILE A 506 -5.82 -24.55 8.02
N ILE A 507 -7.13 -24.64 8.18
CA ILE A 507 -8.10 -24.34 7.12
C ILE A 507 -8.74 -22.98 7.45
N VAL A 508 -8.75 -22.08 6.48
CA VAL A 508 -9.33 -20.74 6.62
C VAL A 508 -10.51 -20.61 5.66
N PHE A 509 -11.66 -20.21 6.18
CA PHE A 509 -12.87 -19.91 5.44
C PHE A 509 -13.27 -18.45 5.65
N ASN A 510 -13.59 -17.73 4.57
CA ASN A 510 -14.10 -16.37 4.61
C ASN A 510 -15.34 -16.28 3.71
N ASN A 511 -16.48 -16.00 4.30
CA ASN A 511 -17.71 -15.68 3.55
C ASN A 511 -17.62 -14.21 3.08
N LEU A 512 -17.53 -14.00 1.78
CA LEU A 512 -17.40 -12.67 1.17
C LEU A 512 -18.76 -11.95 1.00
N THR A 513 -19.83 -12.45 1.62
CA THR A 513 -21.18 -11.95 1.39
C THR A 513 -21.97 -11.71 2.68
N GLY A 514 -22.98 -10.86 2.59
CA GLY A 514 -23.95 -10.63 3.68
C GLY A 514 -25.05 -11.71 3.80
N LYS A 515 -24.80 -12.93 3.32
CA LYS A 515 -25.74 -14.07 3.38
C LYS A 515 -25.10 -15.27 4.05
N GLU A 516 -25.91 -16.17 4.60
CA GLU A 516 -25.43 -17.48 5.02
C GLU A 516 -25.01 -18.32 3.80
N ILE A 517 -23.90 -19.02 3.93
CA ILE A 517 -23.36 -19.92 2.90
C ILE A 517 -23.00 -21.26 3.52
N THR A 518 -23.38 -22.34 2.85
CA THR A 518 -23.02 -23.69 3.25
C THR A 518 -21.85 -24.20 2.41
N VAL A 519 -20.82 -24.68 3.08
CA VAL A 519 -19.62 -25.32 2.48
C VAL A 519 -19.60 -26.80 2.85
N GLN A 520 -19.12 -27.64 1.97
CA GLN A 520 -18.95 -29.05 2.24
C GLN A 520 -17.63 -29.29 2.99
N MET A 521 -17.70 -29.91 4.18
CA MET A 521 -16.55 -30.28 4.99
C MET A 521 -15.91 -31.57 4.48
N GLN A 522 -14.60 -31.62 4.42
CA GLN A 522 -13.90 -32.89 4.25
C GLN A 522 -13.94 -33.68 5.57
N PRO A 523 -13.98 -35.04 5.51
CA PRO A 523 -14.12 -35.84 6.70
C PRO A 523 -13.09 -35.58 7.79
N GLU A 524 -11.83 -35.33 7.40
CA GLU A 524 -10.71 -35.05 8.31
C GLU A 524 -10.85 -33.73 9.07
N TRP A 525 -11.53 -32.73 8.49
CA TRP A 525 -11.69 -31.41 9.13
C TRP A 525 -12.70 -31.41 10.28
N LYS A 526 -13.44 -32.49 10.48
CA LYS A 526 -14.41 -32.61 11.58
C LYS A 526 -13.75 -32.69 12.96
N GLU A 527 -12.50 -33.16 12.98
CA GLU A 527 -11.70 -33.28 14.22
C GLU A 527 -10.93 -31.97 14.55
N TYR A 528 -10.97 -30.98 13.64
CA TYR A 528 -10.27 -29.72 13.85
C TYR A 528 -11.03 -28.81 14.80
N HIS A 529 -10.28 -27.99 15.56
CA HIS A 529 -10.88 -27.05 16.49
C HIS A 529 -10.79 -25.63 15.94
N LYS A 530 -11.69 -24.78 16.41
CA LYS A 530 -11.67 -23.35 16.08
C LYS A 530 -10.41 -22.70 16.64
N LEU A 531 -9.57 -22.21 15.76
CA LEU A 531 -8.40 -21.39 16.09
C LEU A 531 -8.78 -19.89 16.21
N LEU A 532 -9.58 -19.40 15.26
CA LEU A 532 -9.99 -18.00 15.16
C LEU A 532 -11.37 -17.90 14.51
N GLY A 533 -12.16 -16.95 14.93
CA GLY A 533 -13.42 -16.54 14.29
C GLY A 533 -13.76 -15.11 14.61
N ASN A 534 -14.47 -14.45 13.72
CA ASN A 534 -14.89 -13.05 13.88
C ASN A 534 -16.25 -12.89 14.59
N TYR A 535 -16.92 -13.98 14.91
CA TYR A 535 -18.09 -14.01 15.77
C TYR A 535 -17.72 -14.46 17.18
N PRO A 536 -18.36 -13.92 18.24
CA PRO A 536 -17.92 -14.09 19.61
C PRO A 536 -18.17 -15.48 20.22
N ASP A 537 -18.97 -16.32 19.58
CA ASP A 537 -19.24 -17.68 20.03
C ASP A 537 -18.07 -18.65 19.78
N ASP A 538 -17.91 -19.63 20.64
CA ASP A 538 -16.77 -20.57 20.61
C ASP A 538 -16.92 -21.73 19.61
N SER A 539 -18.10 -21.92 18.99
CA SER A 539 -18.37 -23.06 18.11
C SER A 539 -18.47 -22.68 16.64
N ALA A 540 -17.84 -23.46 15.79
CA ALA A 540 -18.16 -23.48 14.36
C ALA A 540 -19.55 -24.10 14.16
N ASN A 541 -20.37 -23.53 13.26
CA ASN A 541 -21.69 -24.07 12.96
C ASN A 541 -21.56 -25.25 11.98
N ILE A 542 -21.20 -26.41 12.53
CA ILE A 542 -21.02 -27.65 11.75
C ILE A 542 -22.21 -28.57 11.98
N ASP A 543 -22.90 -28.94 10.91
CA ASP A 543 -23.98 -29.92 10.88
C ASP A 543 -23.60 -31.09 9.96
N GLY A 544 -23.16 -32.19 10.55
CA GLY A 544 -22.70 -33.36 9.82
C GLY A 544 -21.46 -33.07 8.96
N GLU A 545 -21.63 -33.03 7.64
CA GLU A 545 -20.57 -32.72 6.67
C GLU A 545 -20.69 -31.30 6.11
N LYS A 546 -21.51 -30.47 6.73
CA LYS A 546 -21.75 -29.11 6.28
C LYS A 546 -21.27 -28.10 7.31
N LEU A 547 -20.53 -27.12 6.85
CA LEU A 547 -20.18 -25.91 7.59
C LEU A 547 -21.09 -24.78 7.10
N VAL A 548 -21.85 -24.17 7.98
CA VAL A 548 -22.68 -23.00 7.68
C VAL A 548 -21.94 -21.76 8.14
N LEU A 549 -21.51 -20.95 7.18
CA LEU A 549 -20.86 -19.66 7.40
C LEU A 549 -21.92 -18.56 7.45
N ARG A 550 -21.94 -17.80 8.53
CA ARG A 550 -22.79 -16.61 8.71
C ARG A 550 -22.38 -15.47 7.77
N PRO A 551 -23.20 -14.40 7.64
CA PRO A 551 -22.81 -13.22 6.86
C PRO A 551 -21.42 -12.69 7.25
N TYR A 552 -20.53 -12.54 6.27
CA TYR A 552 -19.13 -12.10 6.46
C TYR A 552 -18.38 -12.87 7.56
N GLU A 553 -18.65 -14.14 7.75
CA GLU A 553 -17.92 -14.94 8.71
C GLU A 553 -16.52 -15.30 8.22
N ALA A 554 -15.53 -15.04 9.07
CA ALA A 554 -14.20 -15.62 8.97
C ALA A 554 -14.05 -16.71 10.04
N LEU A 555 -13.66 -17.90 9.63
CA LEU A 555 -13.42 -19.05 10.51
C LEU A 555 -12.10 -19.71 10.13
N SER A 556 -11.25 -19.92 11.11
CA SER A 556 -10.03 -20.74 10.95
C SER A 556 -10.10 -21.95 11.88
N LEU A 557 -9.85 -23.12 11.31
CA LEU A 557 -9.81 -24.39 12.01
C LEU A 557 -8.38 -24.94 11.99
N GLU A 558 -7.91 -25.49 13.10
CA GLU A 558 -6.60 -26.14 13.20
C GLU A 558 -6.72 -27.61 13.55
N ALA A 559 -5.78 -28.43 13.01
CA ALA A 559 -5.71 -29.88 13.22
C ALA A 559 -5.38 -30.26 14.67
#